data_40d0d782e2226fe1cea1c78e6980b5e0
#
_entry.id   40d0d782e2226fe1cea1c78e6980b5e0
#
_cell.length_a   1.000
_cell.length_b   1.000
_cell.length_c   1.000
_cell.angle_alpha   90.00
_cell.angle_beta   90.00
_cell.angle_gamma   90.00
#
_symmetry.space_group_name_H-M   'P 1'
#
loop_
_entity.id
_entity.type
_entity.pdbx_description
1 polymer ?
#
loop_
_entity_poly.entity_id
_entity_poly.type
_entity_poly.pdbx_seq_one_letter_code
_entity_poly.pdbx_strand_id
1 'polypeptide(L)'
;MSTQAICSVLMASSPEEAGAFVRKLQQMLRRLGSCEADMENGQLRIDVNVSVHKPGTPFNTRCEIKNINSVRFLQQAIDSERRRHIRHYESSGEALKQETRQFDEVKGETYGLRSKEEAEDYRYMPDSNLPAMVFQQVS
;
A
#
# COMPACT_ATOMS: atom_id res chain seq x y z
N MET A 1 15.05 -6.67 20.16
CA MET A 1 15.05 -6.50 18.70
C MET A 1 13.62 -6.69 18.22
N SER A 2 12.99 -5.69 17.65
CA SER A 2 11.64 -5.84 17.09
C SER A 2 11.75 -6.44 15.70
N THR A 3 11.24 -7.65 15.50
CA THR A 3 11.17 -8.27 14.17
C THR A 3 9.97 -7.69 13.42
N GLN A 4 10.20 -7.15 12.24
CA GLN A 4 9.18 -6.62 11.36
C GLN A 4 8.83 -7.64 10.28
N ALA A 5 7.56 -7.99 10.13
CA ALA A 5 7.10 -8.79 9.02
C ALA A 5 6.61 -7.90 7.88
N ILE A 6 7.10 -8.14 6.67
CA ILE A 6 6.66 -7.47 5.44
C ILE A 6 5.83 -8.47 4.66
N CYS A 7 4.55 -8.16 4.45
CA CYS A 7 3.65 -9.00 3.66
C CYS A 7 3.42 -8.38 2.29
N SER A 8 3.61 -9.16 1.24
CA SER A 8 3.30 -8.77 -0.12
C SER A 8 2.16 -9.60 -0.72
N VAL A 9 1.22 -8.87 -1.27
CA VAL A 9 0.17 -9.23 -2.23
C VAL A 9 -0.76 -10.39 -1.90
N LEU A 10 -1.98 -10.04 -1.55
CA LEU A 10 -3.17 -10.88 -1.69
C LEU A 10 -4.16 -10.19 -2.63
N MET A 11 -4.83 -10.98 -3.48
CA MET A 11 -6.03 -10.52 -4.19
C MET A 11 -7.24 -10.82 -3.31
N ALA A 12 -7.92 -9.77 -2.87
CA ALA A 12 -9.18 -9.85 -2.13
C ALA A 12 -10.29 -9.18 -2.94
N SER A 13 -11.47 -9.78 -2.96
CA SER A 13 -12.63 -9.28 -3.70
C SER A 13 -13.47 -8.29 -2.89
N SER A 14 -13.22 -8.19 -1.59
CA SER A 14 -13.93 -7.27 -0.71
C SER A 14 -13.07 -6.78 0.46
N PRO A 15 -13.47 -5.66 1.11
CA PRO A 15 -12.80 -5.17 2.33
C PRO A 15 -12.80 -6.20 3.47
N GLU A 16 -13.89 -6.97 3.59
CA GLU A 16 -14.06 -8.00 4.63
C GLU A 16 -13.09 -9.14 4.43
N GLU A 17 -12.94 -9.61 3.19
CA GLU A 17 -12.00 -10.67 2.82
C GLU A 17 -10.55 -10.23 3.09
N ALA A 18 -10.19 -9.01 2.70
CA ALA A 18 -8.88 -8.45 3.00
C ALA A 18 -8.62 -8.39 4.52
N GLY A 19 -9.60 -7.95 5.30
CA GLY A 19 -9.51 -7.93 6.75
C GLY A 19 -9.40 -9.31 7.37
N ALA A 20 -10.13 -10.31 6.85
CA ALA A 20 -10.06 -11.69 7.31
C ALA A 20 -8.67 -12.29 7.06
N PHE A 21 -8.10 -12.03 5.89
CA PHE A 21 -6.75 -12.46 5.55
C PHE A 21 -5.72 -11.89 6.52
N VAL A 22 -5.75 -10.58 6.76
CA VAL A 22 -4.79 -9.94 7.67
C VAL A 22 -4.89 -10.51 9.08
N ARG A 23 -6.10 -10.70 9.61
CA ARG A 23 -6.30 -11.35 10.91
C ARG A 23 -5.72 -12.77 10.94
N LYS A 24 -5.90 -13.52 9.87
CA LYS A 24 -5.32 -14.87 9.77
C LYS A 24 -3.80 -14.84 9.74
N LEU A 25 -3.22 -13.91 8.99
CA LEU A 25 -1.78 -13.69 8.93
C LEU A 25 -1.21 -13.33 10.31
N GLN A 26 -1.86 -12.39 11.03
CA GLN A 26 -1.47 -12.03 12.40
C GLN A 26 -1.46 -13.25 13.34
N GLN A 27 -2.50 -14.09 13.27
CA GLN A 27 -2.56 -15.32 14.06
C GLN A 27 -1.43 -16.29 13.72
N MET A 28 -1.09 -16.43 12.44
CA MET A 28 0.01 -17.31 12.01
C MET A 28 1.36 -16.81 12.51
N LEU A 29 1.64 -15.51 12.35
CA LEU A 29 2.90 -14.90 12.78
C LEU A 29 3.11 -15.04 14.30
N ARG A 30 2.05 -14.82 15.09
CA ARG A 30 2.08 -15.02 16.54
C ARG A 30 2.32 -16.48 16.92
N ARG A 31 1.66 -17.42 16.26
CA ARG A 31 1.84 -18.87 16.52
C ARG A 31 3.25 -19.37 16.17
N LEU A 32 3.85 -18.79 15.12
CA LEU A 32 5.22 -19.08 14.73
C LEU A 32 6.26 -18.42 15.64
N GLY A 33 5.83 -17.54 16.55
CA GLY A 33 6.75 -16.79 17.41
C GLY A 33 7.62 -15.77 16.65
N SER A 34 7.24 -15.42 15.40
CA SER A 34 8.03 -14.51 14.58
C SER A 34 7.91 -13.06 15.05
N CYS A 35 6.71 -12.62 15.37
CA CYS A 35 6.42 -11.30 15.95
C CYS A 35 5.00 -11.26 16.52
N GLU A 36 4.70 -10.21 17.30
CA GLU A 36 3.34 -9.97 17.81
C GLU A 36 2.35 -9.52 16.73
N ALA A 37 2.87 -9.20 15.53
CA ALA A 37 2.10 -8.74 14.39
C ALA A 37 1.17 -7.55 14.72
N ASP A 38 1.63 -6.65 15.57
CA ASP A 38 0.92 -5.44 15.96
C ASP A 38 1.14 -4.36 14.90
N MET A 39 0.05 -3.94 14.25
CA MET A 39 0.09 -2.93 13.19
C MET A 39 0.31 -1.52 13.75
N GLU A 40 -0.24 -1.22 14.93
CA GLU A 40 -0.12 0.09 15.58
C GLU A 40 1.32 0.36 16.02
N ASN A 41 2.02 -0.68 16.48
CA ASN A 41 3.44 -0.62 16.85
C ASN A 41 4.41 -0.87 15.67
N GLY A 42 3.90 -0.94 14.45
CA GLY A 42 4.71 -1.09 13.24
C GLY A 42 5.37 -2.45 13.06
N GLN A 43 4.95 -3.48 13.83
CA GLN A 43 5.47 -4.84 13.71
C GLN A 43 4.93 -5.58 12.48
N LEU A 44 3.78 -5.15 11.97
CA LEU A 44 3.20 -5.59 10.71
C LEU A 44 2.79 -4.37 9.89
N ARG A 45 3.35 -4.21 8.69
CA ARG A 45 3.00 -3.16 7.75
C ARG A 45 2.32 -3.74 6.53
N ILE A 46 1.28 -3.06 6.07
CA ILE A 46 0.45 -3.48 4.93
C ILE A 46 0.25 -2.30 4.00
N ASP A 47 0.59 -2.50 2.75
CA ASP A 47 0.24 -1.63 1.64
C ASP A 47 -0.85 -2.32 0.81
N VAL A 48 -1.84 -1.57 0.36
CA VAL A 48 -2.98 -2.10 -0.38
C VAL A 48 -3.06 -1.47 -1.76
N ASN A 49 -3.23 -2.31 -2.77
CA ASN A 49 -3.55 -1.86 -4.11
C ASN A 49 -5.04 -2.08 -4.37
N VAL A 50 -5.76 -1.02 -4.71
CA VAL A 50 -7.18 -1.06 -5.03
C VAL A 50 -7.37 -0.76 -6.51
N SER A 51 -8.15 -1.60 -7.19
CA SER A 51 -8.61 -1.39 -8.56
C SER A 51 -10.07 -1.83 -8.66
N VAL A 52 -10.87 -1.08 -9.41
CA VAL A 52 -12.29 -1.36 -9.63
C VAL A 52 -12.53 -1.55 -11.12
N HIS A 53 -13.18 -2.64 -11.50
CA HIS A 53 -13.56 -2.92 -12.88
C HIS A 53 -14.95 -3.54 -12.96
N LYS A 54 -15.56 -3.51 -14.13
CA LYS A 54 -16.81 -4.22 -14.38
C LYS A 54 -16.54 -5.71 -14.57
N PRO A 55 -17.44 -6.61 -14.14
CA PRO A 55 -17.30 -8.03 -14.40
C PRO A 55 -17.06 -8.31 -15.90
N GLY A 56 -16.07 -9.16 -16.20
CA GLY A 56 -15.73 -9.52 -17.58
C GLY A 56 -14.86 -8.50 -18.33
N THR A 57 -14.47 -7.39 -17.70
CA THR A 57 -13.54 -6.42 -18.29
C THR A 57 -12.14 -6.53 -17.65
N PRO A 58 -11.08 -6.08 -18.34
CA PRO A 58 -9.75 -5.99 -17.73
C PRO A 58 -9.72 -5.10 -16.49
N PHE A 59 -8.72 -5.32 -15.63
CA PHE A 59 -8.49 -4.46 -14.46
C PHE A 59 -8.19 -3.03 -14.89
N ASN A 60 -8.84 -2.07 -14.23
CA ASN A 60 -8.55 -0.66 -14.39
C ASN A 60 -7.29 -0.23 -13.61
N THR A 61 -6.95 1.04 -13.70
CA THR A 61 -5.83 1.62 -12.96
C THR A 61 -5.95 1.34 -11.47
N ARG A 62 -4.85 0.92 -10.88
CA ARG A 62 -4.74 0.67 -9.44
C ARG A 62 -4.20 1.89 -8.71
N CYS A 63 -4.70 2.14 -7.53
CA CYS A 63 -4.13 3.08 -6.57
C CYS A 63 -3.58 2.31 -5.37
N GLU A 64 -2.43 2.74 -4.87
CA GLU A 64 -1.77 2.16 -3.70
C GLU A 64 -2.12 2.98 -2.46
N ILE A 65 -2.58 2.33 -1.41
CA ILE A 65 -2.85 2.97 -0.12
C ILE A 65 -1.78 2.52 0.86
N LYS A 66 -1.11 3.47 1.48
CA LYS A 66 -0.04 3.27 2.46
C LYS A 66 -0.45 3.70 3.86
N ASN A 67 0.39 3.31 4.83
CA ASN A 67 0.27 3.73 6.22
C ASN A 67 -1.04 3.33 6.88
N ILE A 68 -1.39 2.05 6.79
CA ILE A 68 -2.58 1.48 7.39
C ILE A 68 -2.18 0.81 8.71
N ASN A 69 -2.69 1.33 9.83
CA ASN A 69 -2.26 0.95 11.17
C ASN A 69 -3.18 -0.06 11.87
N SER A 70 -4.30 -0.44 11.26
CA SER A 70 -5.20 -1.44 11.82
C SER A 70 -6.04 -2.14 10.76
N VAL A 71 -6.57 -3.33 11.11
CA VAL A 71 -7.47 -4.08 10.22
C VAL A 71 -8.78 -3.30 9.96
N ARG A 72 -9.25 -2.54 10.94
CA ARG A 72 -10.43 -1.69 10.78
C ARG A 72 -10.17 -0.60 9.75
N PHE A 73 -9.06 0.11 9.86
CA PHE A 73 -8.68 1.15 8.90
C PHE A 73 -8.37 0.59 7.52
N LEU A 74 -7.82 -0.64 7.43
CA LEU A 74 -7.67 -1.36 6.18
C LEU A 74 -9.01 -1.49 5.44
N GLN A 75 -10.03 -1.98 6.11
CA GLN A 75 -11.35 -2.18 5.52
C GLN A 75 -11.99 -0.85 5.11
N GLN A 76 -11.89 0.17 5.95
CA GLN A 76 -12.42 1.51 5.66
C GLN A 76 -11.67 2.18 4.49
N ALA A 77 -10.36 2.06 4.44
CA ALA A 77 -9.54 2.60 3.36
C ALA A 77 -9.88 1.96 2.00
N ILE A 78 -10.04 0.63 1.95
CA ILE A 78 -10.44 -0.09 0.75
C ILE A 78 -11.83 0.36 0.29
N ASP A 79 -12.79 0.47 1.21
CA ASP A 79 -14.16 0.89 0.87
C ASP A 79 -14.23 2.34 0.41
N SER A 80 -13.49 3.24 1.06
CA SER A 80 -13.37 4.65 0.65
C SER A 80 -12.80 4.75 -0.77
N GLU A 81 -11.71 4.04 -1.05
CA GLU A 81 -11.07 4.07 -2.36
C GLU A 81 -11.93 3.42 -3.44
N ARG A 82 -12.61 2.31 -3.13
CA ARG A 82 -13.59 1.68 -4.01
C ARG A 82 -14.69 2.65 -4.42
N ARG A 83 -15.28 3.37 -3.46
CA ARG A 83 -16.32 4.37 -3.73
C ARG A 83 -15.79 5.53 -4.58
N ARG A 84 -14.57 5.98 -4.33
CA ARG A 84 -13.91 7.02 -5.13
C ARG A 84 -13.74 6.58 -6.57
N HIS A 85 -13.23 5.37 -6.81
CA HIS A 85 -13.06 4.81 -8.15
C HIS A 85 -14.38 4.70 -8.90
N ILE A 86 -15.42 4.13 -8.26
CA ILE A 86 -16.75 3.99 -8.86
C ILE A 86 -17.28 5.37 -9.26
N ARG A 87 -17.29 6.34 -8.34
CA ARG A 87 -17.75 7.70 -8.61
C ARG A 87 -17.00 8.34 -9.77
N HIS A 88 -15.69 8.17 -9.82
CA HIS A 88 -14.87 8.72 -10.91
C HIS A 88 -15.26 8.12 -12.27
N TYR A 89 -15.33 6.79 -12.38
CA TYR A 89 -15.69 6.12 -13.64
C TYR A 89 -17.14 6.38 -14.07
N GLU A 90 -18.04 6.61 -13.13
CA GLU A 90 -19.43 6.97 -13.45
C GLU A 90 -19.57 8.43 -13.92
N SER A 91 -18.73 9.33 -13.42
CA SER A 91 -18.81 10.77 -13.74
C SER A 91 -18.02 11.17 -14.98
N SER A 92 -16.77 10.70 -15.12
CA SER A 92 -15.87 11.16 -16.20
C SER A 92 -15.66 10.12 -17.29
N GLY A 93 -15.77 8.83 -16.97
CA GLY A 93 -15.41 7.74 -17.87
C GLY A 93 -13.91 7.64 -18.21
N GLU A 94 -13.10 8.59 -17.74
CA GLU A 94 -11.65 8.62 -17.99
C GLU A 94 -10.91 7.65 -17.06
N ALA A 95 -9.74 7.21 -17.50
CA ALA A 95 -8.87 6.39 -16.66
C ALA A 95 -8.33 7.20 -15.48
N LEU A 96 -8.39 6.61 -14.29
CA LEU A 96 -7.74 7.17 -13.11
C LEU A 96 -6.22 7.19 -13.31
N LYS A 97 -5.55 8.20 -12.76
CA LYS A 97 -4.09 8.20 -12.66
C LYS A 97 -3.63 7.23 -11.59
N GLN A 98 -2.54 6.52 -11.87
CA GLN A 98 -1.90 5.68 -10.88
C GLN A 98 -1.19 6.56 -9.85
N GLU A 99 -1.62 6.48 -8.61
CA GLU A 99 -1.11 7.33 -7.53
C GLU A 99 -0.92 6.53 -6.24
N THR A 100 -0.09 7.06 -5.35
CA THR A 100 0.03 6.61 -3.97
C THR A 100 -0.82 7.51 -3.10
N ARG A 101 -1.64 6.89 -2.26
CA ARG A 101 -2.57 7.55 -1.36
C ARG A 101 -2.31 7.15 0.08
N GLN A 102 -2.85 7.91 1.00
CA GLN A 102 -2.85 7.62 2.44
C GLN A 102 -4.28 7.70 2.98
N PHE A 103 -4.57 6.94 4.01
CA PHE A 103 -5.86 6.98 4.67
C PHE A 103 -5.83 7.97 5.83
N ASP A 104 -6.81 8.86 5.88
CA ASP A 104 -7.07 9.77 6.99
C ASP A 104 -8.06 9.11 7.95
N GLU A 105 -7.59 8.75 9.13
CA GLU A 105 -8.37 8.02 10.15
C GLU A 105 -9.49 8.86 10.74
N VAL A 106 -9.35 10.18 10.75
CA VAL A 106 -10.32 11.12 11.31
C VAL A 106 -11.46 11.37 10.32
N LYS A 107 -11.11 11.59 9.05
CA LYS A 107 -12.09 11.83 7.98
C LYS A 107 -12.68 10.54 7.42
N GLY A 108 -12.02 9.41 7.59
CA GLY A 108 -12.42 8.12 7.02
C GLY A 108 -12.27 8.07 5.50
N GLU A 109 -11.38 8.88 4.92
CA GLU A 109 -11.20 9.01 3.48
C GLU A 109 -9.71 8.88 3.08
N THR A 110 -9.48 8.52 1.81
CA THR A 110 -8.14 8.51 1.25
C THR A 110 -7.80 9.84 0.62
N TYR A 111 -6.53 10.27 0.73
CA TYR A 111 -6.01 11.47 0.05
C TYR A 111 -4.72 11.15 -0.70
N GLY A 112 -4.47 11.88 -1.81
CA GLY A 112 -3.29 11.67 -2.64
C GLY A 112 -2.03 12.18 -1.95
N LEU A 113 -0.94 11.40 -2.02
CA LEU A 113 0.38 11.81 -1.57
C LEU A 113 1.22 12.31 -2.75
N ARG A 114 1.33 11.47 -3.79
CA ARG A 114 2.12 11.75 -4.98
C ARG A 114 1.67 10.88 -6.14
N SER A 115 1.94 11.28 -7.37
CA SER A 115 1.86 10.38 -8.51
C SER A 115 3.03 9.40 -8.49
N LYS A 116 2.86 8.20 -9.06
CA LYS A 116 3.99 7.23 -9.17
C LYS A 116 5.03 7.68 -10.18
N GLU A 117 4.68 8.56 -11.09
CA GLU A 117 5.57 9.16 -12.08
C GLU A 117 6.56 10.16 -11.44
N GLU A 118 6.19 10.76 -10.31
CA GLU A 118 7.03 11.69 -9.53
C GLU A 118 7.87 10.97 -8.46
N ALA A 119 7.81 9.64 -8.38
CA ALA A 119 8.60 8.88 -7.43
C ALA A 119 10.08 8.93 -7.84
N GLU A 120 10.94 9.44 -6.96
CA GLU A 120 12.39 9.40 -7.16
C GLU A 120 12.86 7.94 -7.29
N ASP A 121 13.75 7.70 -8.25
CA ASP A 121 14.38 6.41 -8.41
C ASP A 121 15.53 6.27 -7.42
N TYR A 122 15.23 5.70 -6.27
CA TYR A 122 16.19 5.50 -5.18
C TYR A 122 17.42 4.66 -5.54
N ARG A 123 17.44 3.99 -6.69
CA ARG A 123 18.62 3.25 -7.16
C ARG A 123 19.79 4.18 -7.45
N TYR A 124 19.53 5.45 -7.72
CA TYR A 124 20.55 6.47 -8.00
C TYR A 124 20.81 7.41 -6.80
N MET A 125 20.24 7.11 -5.66
CA MET A 125 20.46 7.90 -4.46
C MET A 125 21.83 7.56 -3.86
N PRO A 126 22.71 8.56 -3.62
CA PRO A 126 23.99 8.32 -2.96
C PRO A 126 23.78 7.74 -1.56
N ASP A 127 24.50 6.68 -1.22
CA ASP A 127 24.51 6.14 0.14
C ASP A 127 25.24 7.11 1.06
N SER A 128 24.58 7.55 2.14
CA SER A 128 25.16 8.49 3.12
C SER A 128 26.37 7.94 3.87
N ASN A 129 26.57 6.63 3.87
CA ASN A 129 27.68 5.96 4.54
C ASN A 129 28.86 5.65 3.60
N LEU A 130 28.70 5.86 2.30
CA LEU A 130 29.74 5.60 1.31
C LEU A 130 30.22 6.91 0.68
N PRO A 131 31.54 7.20 0.69
CA PRO A 131 32.08 8.34 -0.02
C PRO A 131 31.99 8.14 -1.54
N ALA A 132 31.90 9.23 -2.29
CA ALA A 132 31.91 9.20 -3.75
C ALA A 132 33.20 8.54 -4.26
N MET A 133 33.04 7.57 -5.18
CA MET A 133 34.19 6.96 -5.87
C MET A 133 34.70 7.95 -6.94
N VAL A 134 35.95 8.34 -6.83
CA VAL A 134 36.63 9.18 -7.81
C VAL A 134 37.60 8.30 -8.59
N PHE A 135 37.33 8.13 -9.88
CA PHE A 135 38.27 7.45 -10.79
C PHE A 135 39.28 8.48 -11.35
N GLN A 136 40.57 8.29 -11.06
CA GLN A 136 41.62 9.01 -11.75
C GLN A 136 41.97 8.28 -13.03
N GLN A 137 41.96 8.98 -14.15
CA GLN A 137 42.54 8.43 -15.39
C GLN A 137 44.07 8.34 -15.16
N VAL A 138 44.54 7.11 -15.20
CA VAL A 138 46.01 6.87 -15.24
C VAL A 138 46.42 7.11 -16.69
N SER A 139 47.17 8.20 -16.92
CA SER A 139 47.78 8.55 -18.19
C SER A 139 48.99 7.68 -18.48
#